data_b9fca0e62bc3ae103eb33760d1b4f348
#
_entry.id   b9fca0e62bc3ae103eb33760d1b4f348
#
_cell.length_a   1.000
_cell.length_b   1.000
_cell.length_c   1.000
_cell.angle_alpha   90.00
_cell.angle_beta   90.00
_cell.angle_gamma   90.00
#
_symmetry.space_group_name_H-M   'P 1'
#
loop_
_entity.id
_entity.type
_entity.pdbx_description
1 polymer ?
#
loop_
_entity_poly.entity_id
_entity_poly.type
_entity_poly.pdbx_seq_one_letter_code
_entity_poly.pdbx_strand_id
1 'polypeptide(L)'
;MDMMVSAGEVVAVVGSNGSGKTTLLRILAGLSKPTEGSVTGRPPHIGYVPDRFTAHDRMSAISYLTHMGRIRGLSVSAARTRGEQLLERLSLVGGRDASLRTLSKGNLQKVALAQALLVQPGLLVLDEPWSGLDASAHGVLAEFIEEAAAQGGAVVFTDHREAITETHAGGVYVIGDGRVALRGGRQPGGPASMVELVLTAPPTGVTPVGVNWSALPGVVDSARRGGDVVLRVVREHSDAVLLTALQHRWSVAGLTGTVGEHDHGFDGKRVAL
;
A
#
# COMPACT_ATOMS: atom_id res chain seq x y z
N MET A 1 -15.93 14.36 0.70
CA MET A 1 -14.72 13.63 0.29
C MET A 1 -14.52 12.53 1.32
N ASP A 2 -14.74 11.27 0.93
CA ASP A 2 -14.65 10.14 1.85
C ASP A 2 -13.50 9.24 1.38
N MET A 3 -12.55 9.00 2.29
CA MET A 3 -11.39 8.15 2.06
C MET A 3 -11.15 7.33 3.32
N MET A 4 -10.92 6.04 3.17
CA MET A 4 -10.59 5.14 4.26
C MET A 4 -9.31 4.39 3.92
N VAL A 5 -8.43 4.23 4.89
CA VAL A 5 -7.21 3.44 4.78
C VAL A 5 -7.09 2.57 6.01
N SER A 6 -7.00 1.27 5.80
CA SER A 6 -6.93 0.28 6.87
C SER A 6 -5.50 0.02 7.31
N ALA A 7 -5.34 -0.52 8.51
CA ALA A 7 -4.05 -1.03 8.97
C ALA A 7 -3.51 -2.12 8.01
N GLY A 8 -2.24 -2.06 7.68
CA GLY A 8 -1.60 -2.96 6.72
C GLY A 8 -1.88 -2.66 5.25
N GLU A 9 -2.63 -1.60 4.94
CA GLU A 9 -2.99 -1.22 3.58
C GLU A 9 -2.00 -0.21 3.01
N VAL A 10 -1.66 -0.39 1.74
CA VAL A 10 -0.86 0.57 0.94
C VAL A 10 -1.75 1.20 -0.12
N VAL A 11 -1.91 2.51 -0.08
CA VAL A 11 -2.84 3.24 -0.94
C VAL A 11 -2.11 4.36 -1.68
N ALA A 12 -2.32 4.45 -2.98
CA ALA A 12 -1.88 5.57 -3.80
C ALA A 12 -2.96 6.64 -3.94
N VAL A 13 -2.56 7.91 -3.94
CA VAL A 13 -3.41 9.04 -4.27
C VAL A 13 -2.89 9.68 -5.55
N VAL A 14 -3.69 9.64 -6.60
CA VAL A 14 -3.34 10.18 -7.92
C VAL A 14 -4.26 11.33 -8.30
N GLY A 15 -3.82 12.14 -9.24
CA GLY A 15 -4.57 13.30 -9.74
C GLY A 15 -3.66 14.32 -10.40
N SER A 16 -4.22 15.27 -11.12
CA SER A 16 -3.47 16.33 -11.79
C SER A 16 -2.73 17.25 -10.80
N ASN A 17 -1.77 18.01 -11.30
CA ASN A 17 -1.13 19.04 -10.49
C ASN A 17 -2.16 20.08 -10.04
N GLY A 18 -2.09 20.46 -8.77
CA GLY A 18 -3.06 21.37 -8.17
C GLY A 18 -4.39 20.75 -7.74
N SER A 19 -4.62 19.44 -7.94
CA SER A 19 -5.86 18.76 -7.54
C SER A 19 -6.06 18.65 -6.02
N GLY A 20 -5.03 18.95 -5.20
CA GLY A 20 -5.12 18.92 -3.75
C GLY A 20 -4.47 17.71 -3.08
N LYS A 21 -3.69 16.87 -3.80
CA LYS A 21 -2.99 15.70 -3.24
C LYS A 21 -2.19 16.04 -1.98
N THR A 22 -1.24 16.96 -2.09
CA THR A 22 -0.40 17.41 -0.95
C THR A 22 -1.24 17.95 0.20
N THR A 23 -2.33 18.68 -0.09
CA THR A 23 -3.25 19.19 0.95
C THR A 23 -3.92 18.04 1.68
N LEU A 24 -4.43 17.03 0.96
CA LEU A 24 -5.01 15.83 1.55
C LEU A 24 -3.99 15.09 2.42
N LEU A 25 -2.77 14.86 1.91
CA LEU A 25 -1.71 14.20 2.66
C LEU A 25 -1.36 14.96 3.96
N ARG A 26 -1.27 16.29 3.91
CA ARG A 26 -1.04 17.12 5.10
C ARG A 26 -2.18 17.05 6.11
N ILE A 27 -3.41 16.95 5.63
CA ILE A 27 -4.59 16.74 6.49
C ILE A 27 -4.51 15.35 7.15
N LEU A 28 -4.21 14.29 6.40
CA LEU A 28 -4.03 12.94 6.94
C LEU A 28 -2.90 12.89 7.98
N ALA A 29 -1.78 13.53 7.71
CA ALA A 29 -0.66 13.64 8.63
C ALA A 29 -0.91 14.53 9.86
N GLY A 30 -2.05 15.22 9.92
CA GLY A 30 -2.37 16.15 11.02
C GLY A 30 -1.66 17.48 10.97
N LEU A 31 -0.99 17.81 9.86
CA LEU A 31 -0.26 19.07 9.65
C LEU A 31 -1.16 20.22 9.19
N SER A 32 -2.37 19.90 8.73
CA SER A 32 -3.39 20.86 8.33
C SER A 32 -4.75 20.39 8.84
N LYS A 33 -5.63 21.36 9.13
CA LYS A 33 -7.03 21.05 9.48
C LYS A 33 -7.86 21.03 8.19
N PRO A 34 -8.83 20.11 8.07
CA PRO A 34 -9.80 20.18 6.97
C PRO A 34 -10.69 21.42 7.15
N THR A 35 -11.13 22.02 6.05
CA THR A 35 -12.09 23.14 6.07
C THR A 35 -13.46 22.66 6.53
N GLU A 36 -13.85 21.46 6.10
CA GLU A 36 -15.08 20.79 6.50
C GLU A 36 -14.80 19.29 6.72
N GLY A 37 -15.64 18.67 7.55
CA GLY A 37 -15.50 17.25 7.89
C GLY A 37 -14.45 17.00 8.98
N SER A 38 -14.04 15.73 9.11
CA SER A 38 -13.11 15.30 10.15
C SER A 38 -12.25 14.12 9.69
N VAL A 39 -11.09 13.95 10.32
CA VAL A 39 -10.26 12.75 10.18
C VAL A 39 -10.28 12.00 11.51
N THR A 40 -10.73 10.76 11.47
CA THR A 40 -10.83 9.88 12.65
C THR A 40 -9.81 8.76 12.56
N GLY A 41 -9.52 8.08 13.67
CA GLY A 41 -8.67 6.90 13.67
C GLY A 41 -7.17 7.16 13.44
N ARG A 42 -6.68 8.41 13.60
CA ARG A 42 -5.24 8.68 13.48
C ARG A 42 -4.46 7.92 14.54
N PRO A 43 -3.43 7.16 14.13
CA PRO A 43 -2.55 6.50 15.09
C PRO A 43 -1.65 7.52 15.81
N PRO A 44 -1.06 7.15 16.97
CA PRO A 44 -0.20 8.04 17.75
C PRO A 44 1.10 8.40 17.02
N HIS A 45 1.61 7.52 16.18
CA HIS A 45 2.85 7.74 15.42
C HIS A 45 2.55 7.84 13.94
N ILE A 46 2.78 9.03 13.37
CA ILE A 46 2.63 9.31 11.95
C ILE A 46 4.00 9.68 11.39
N GLY A 47 4.43 8.97 10.35
CA GLY A 47 5.56 9.34 9.52
C GLY A 47 5.09 10.20 8.35
N TYR A 48 5.69 11.35 8.12
CA TYR A 48 5.38 12.20 6.96
C TYR A 48 6.64 12.57 6.20
N VAL A 49 6.64 12.34 4.91
CA VAL A 49 7.71 12.73 3.97
C VAL A 49 7.11 13.70 2.95
N PRO A 50 7.51 14.97 2.93
CA PRO A 50 7.06 15.94 1.93
C PRO A 50 7.76 15.72 0.58
N ASP A 51 7.16 16.18 -0.52
CA ASP A 51 7.82 16.24 -1.85
C ASP A 51 9.16 17.00 -1.81
N ARG A 52 9.21 18.03 -1.01
CA ARG A 52 10.44 18.81 -0.82
C ARG A 52 10.77 18.92 0.65
N PHE A 53 11.83 18.23 1.03
CA PHE A 53 12.45 18.41 2.33
C PHE A 53 13.54 19.46 2.21
N THR A 54 13.36 20.60 2.89
CA THR A 54 14.33 21.69 2.93
C THR A 54 14.98 21.73 4.30
N ALA A 55 16.29 21.55 4.35
CA ALA A 55 17.06 21.71 5.56
C ALA A 55 17.84 23.01 5.51
N HIS A 56 17.56 23.90 6.42
CA HIS A 56 18.31 25.16 6.60
C HIS A 56 19.40 25.04 7.67
N ASP A 57 19.45 23.90 8.35
CA ASP A 57 20.31 23.66 9.49
C ASP A 57 21.75 23.26 9.11
N ARG A 58 22.70 23.74 9.91
CA ARG A 58 24.10 23.30 9.85
C ARG A 58 24.35 21.96 10.54
N MET A 59 23.29 21.34 11.08
CA MET A 59 23.39 20.04 11.73
C MET A 59 23.79 18.95 10.73
N SER A 60 24.50 17.95 11.20
CA SER A 60 24.73 16.73 10.42
C SER A 60 23.45 15.89 10.36
N ALA A 61 23.34 15.03 9.32
CA ALA A 61 22.19 14.14 9.16
C ALA A 61 21.92 13.29 10.41
N ILE A 62 22.97 12.74 11.01
CA ILE A 62 22.79 11.91 12.24
C ILE A 62 22.42 12.75 13.46
N SER A 63 22.97 13.96 13.60
CA SER A 63 22.58 14.86 14.70
C SER A 63 21.12 15.26 14.59
N TYR A 64 20.66 15.57 13.38
CA TYR A 64 19.28 15.89 13.09
C TYR A 64 18.35 14.71 13.44
N LEU A 65 18.64 13.49 12.92
CA LEU A 65 17.83 12.31 13.19
C LEU A 65 17.82 11.96 14.69
N THR A 66 18.94 12.11 15.37
CA THR A 66 19.02 11.91 16.84
C THR A 66 18.10 12.89 17.57
N HIS A 67 18.10 14.16 17.16
CA HIS A 67 17.22 15.17 17.72
C HIS A 67 15.73 14.84 17.48
N MET A 68 15.38 14.49 16.25
CA MET A 68 14.01 14.12 15.87
C MET A 68 13.53 12.86 16.58
N GLY A 69 14.41 11.86 16.78
CA GLY A 69 14.09 10.67 17.55
C GLY A 69 13.79 10.98 19.02
N ARG A 70 14.53 11.90 19.61
CA ARG A 70 14.26 12.38 20.99
C ARG A 70 12.91 13.08 21.12
N ILE A 71 12.53 13.90 20.15
CA ILE A 71 11.20 14.54 20.11
C ILE A 71 10.09 13.48 20.06
N ARG A 72 10.37 12.33 19.44
CA ARG A 72 9.46 11.19 19.36
C ARG A 72 9.57 10.20 20.54
N GLY A 73 10.29 10.56 21.61
CA GLY A 73 10.38 9.79 22.85
C GLY A 73 11.50 8.74 22.89
N LEU A 74 12.37 8.67 21.89
CA LEU A 74 13.53 7.77 21.94
C LEU A 74 14.63 8.32 22.87
N SER A 75 15.39 7.42 23.49
CA SER A 75 16.64 7.80 24.14
C SER A 75 17.67 8.29 23.11
N VAL A 76 18.67 9.05 23.54
CA VAL A 76 19.73 9.55 22.63
C VAL A 76 20.42 8.40 21.90
N SER A 77 20.78 7.34 22.64
CA SER A 77 21.44 6.17 22.06
C SER A 77 20.54 5.44 21.07
N ALA A 78 19.28 5.18 21.41
CA ALA A 78 18.33 4.51 20.53
C ALA A 78 18.05 5.34 19.25
N ALA A 79 17.85 6.65 19.39
CA ALA A 79 17.64 7.55 18.27
C ALA A 79 18.85 7.57 17.33
N ARG A 80 20.05 7.63 17.88
CA ARG A 80 21.30 7.62 17.11
C ARG A 80 21.48 6.29 16.38
N THR A 81 21.40 5.16 17.09
CA THR A 81 21.55 3.83 16.48
C THR A 81 20.51 3.61 15.37
N ARG A 82 19.24 3.93 15.62
CA ARG A 82 18.20 3.81 14.60
C ARG A 82 18.44 4.72 13.41
N GLY A 83 18.87 5.96 13.65
CA GLY A 83 19.23 6.91 12.59
C GLY A 83 20.39 6.40 11.72
N GLU A 84 21.44 5.87 12.32
CA GLU A 84 22.59 5.30 11.61
C GLU A 84 22.16 4.12 10.72
N GLN A 85 21.37 3.19 11.24
CA GLN A 85 20.84 2.04 10.49
C GLN A 85 20.00 2.48 9.28
N LEU A 86 19.14 3.47 9.44
CA LEU A 86 18.30 3.98 8.35
C LEU A 86 19.12 4.70 7.28
N LEU A 87 20.10 5.52 7.67
CA LEU A 87 20.98 6.19 6.73
C LEU A 87 21.87 5.22 5.96
N GLU A 88 22.31 4.15 6.60
CA GLU A 88 23.07 3.07 5.95
C GLU A 88 22.22 2.32 4.93
N ARG A 89 21.01 1.86 5.30
CA ARG A 89 20.08 1.20 4.36
C ARG A 89 19.75 2.08 3.16
N LEU A 90 19.56 3.39 3.37
CA LEU A 90 19.29 4.37 2.31
C LEU A 90 20.53 4.76 1.52
N SER A 91 21.72 4.25 1.88
CA SER A 91 22.98 4.54 1.22
C SER A 91 23.22 6.07 1.09
N LEU A 92 23.18 6.78 2.22
CA LEU A 92 23.36 8.23 2.22
C LEU A 92 24.75 8.61 1.69
N VAL A 93 24.80 9.30 0.56
CA VAL A 93 26.07 9.78 -0.02
C VAL A 93 26.58 11.00 0.76
N GLY A 94 27.86 11.01 1.05
CA GLY A 94 28.51 12.06 1.88
C GLY A 94 28.63 11.68 3.36
N GLY A 95 28.01 10.56 3.77
CA GLY A 95 28.10 10.04 5.12
C GLY A 95 27.16 10.71 6.13
N ARG A 96 26.99 10.05 7.26
CA ARG A 96 26.08 10.47 8.34
C ARG A 96 26.43 11.81 8.99
N ASP A 97 27.68 12.20 8.92
CA ASP A 97 28.19 13.45 9.51
C ASP A 97 28.14 14.65 8.52
N ALA A 98 27.70 14.41 7.27
CA ALA A 98 27.51 15.48 6.31
C ALA A 98 26.45 16.49 6.78
N SER A 99 26.75 17.80 6.64
CA SER A 99 25.78 18.85 6.95
C SER A 99 24.58 18.79 6.02
N LEU A 100 23.37 18.89 6.55
CA LEU A 100 22.12 18.86 5.76
C LEU A 100 22.15 19.92 4.64
N ARG A 101 22.77 21.08 4.84
CA ARG A 101 22.88 22.14 3.84
C ARG A 101 23.69 21.74 2.60
N THR A 102 24.58 20.77 2.73
CA THR A 102 25.48 20.34 1.64
C THR A 102 24.94 19.10 0.91
N LEU A 103 23.86 18.53 1.39
CA LEU A 103 23.26 17.36 0.77
C LEU A 103 22.51 17.72 -0.51
N SER A 104 22.60 16.84 -1.51
CA SER A 104 21.75 16.90 -2.71
C SER A 104 20.26 16.73 -2.37
N LYS A 105 19.36 17.13 -3.28
CA LYS A 105 17.92 16.91 -3.13
C LYS A 105 17.59 15.44 -2.79
N GLY A 106 18.19 14.48 -3.49
CA GLY A 106 17.98 13.07 -3.26
C GLY A 106 18.46 12.59 -1.88
N ASN A 107 19.63 13.07 -1.43
CA ASN A 107 20.11 12.77 -0.08
C ASN A 107 19.27 13.42 1.03
N LEU A 108 18.74 14.62 0.81
CA LEU A 108 17.78 15.24 1.72
C LEU A 108 16.49 14.42 1.79
N GLN A 109 16.02 13.86 0.67
CA GLN A 109 14.87 12.98 0.64
C GLN A 109 15.12 11.68 1.44
N LYS A 110 16.31 11.09 1.33
CA LYS A 110 16.75 9.97 2.16
C LYS A 110 16.72 10.30 3.66
N VAL A 111 17.15 11.48 4.06
CA VAL A 111 17.05 11.92 5.46
C VAL A 111 15.61 12.11 5.91
N ALA A 112 14.74 12.65 5.07
CA ALA A 112 13.30 12.77 5.37
C ALA A 112 12.63 11.41 5.55
N LEU A 113 12.97 10.43 4.70
CA LEU A 113 12.52 9.04 4.84
C LEU A 113 13.02 8.43 6.17
N ALA A 114 14.31 8.57 6.46
CA ALA A 114 14.86 8.10 7.73
C ALA A 114 14.14 8.74 8.93
N GLN A 115 13.86 10.03 8.90
CA GLN A 115 13.10 10.72 9.94
C GLN A 115 11.69 10.14 10.14
N ALA A 116 10.99 9.85 9.05
CA ALA A 116 9.63 9.30 9.10
C ALA A 116 9.59 7.90 9.74
N LEU A 117 10.69 7.15 9.61
CA LEU A 117 10.85 5.75 10.03
C LEU A 117 11.65 5.56 11.34
N LEU A 118 12.03 6.65 12.03
CA LEU A 118 12.75 6.57 13.33
C LEU A 118 11.96 5.78 14.38
N VAL A 119 10.65 5.98 14.42
CA VAL A 119 9.70 5.20 15.22
C VAL A 119 8.75 4.54 14.23
N GLN A 120 8.37 3.29 14.50
CA GLN A 120 7.44 2.57 13.66
C GLN A 120 6.14 3.35 13.49
N PRO A 121 5.79 3.79 12.26
CA PRO A 121 4.59 4.56 12.04
C PRO A 121 3.35 3.66 11.96
N GLY A 122 2.27 4.04 12.64
CA GLY A 122 0.96 3.46 12.40
C GLY A 122 0.30 4.03 11.12
N LEU A 123 0.78 5.19 10.66
CA LEU A 123 0.44 5.77 9.36
C LEU A 123 1.70 6.40 8.75
N LEU A 124 2.09 5.94 7.58
CA LEU A 124 3.18 6.50 6.79
C LEU A 124 2.59 7.25 5.59
N VAL A 125 2.83 8.55 5.54
CA VAL A 125 2.32 9.46 4.48
C VAL A 125 3.49 9.99 3.67
N LEU A 126 3.48 9.74 2.36
CA LEU A 126 4.59 10.02 1.48
C LEU A 126 4.14 10.86 0.27
N ASP A 127 4.68 12.05 0.13
CA ASP A 127 4.36 12.96 -0.99
C ASP A 127 5.46 12.88 -2.05
N GLU A 128 5.18 12.23 -3.17
CA GLU A 128 6.10 11.94 -4.28
C GLU A 128 7.47 11.36 -3.85
N PRO A 129 7.50 10.33 -3.01
CA PRO A 129 8.70 9.91 -2.30
C PRO A 129 9.83 9.38 -3.19
N TRP A 130 9.53 8.90 -4.39
CA TRP A 130 10.54 8.45 -5.37
C TRP A 130 11.20 9.60 -6.13
N SER A 131 10.65 10.83 -6.04
CA SER A 131 11.19 11.98 -6.76
C SER A 131 12.60 12.33 -6.29
N GLY A 132 13.56 12.29 -7.21
CA GLY A 132 14.96 12.64 -6.94
C GLY A 132 15.79 11.57 -6.24
N LEU A 133 15.24 10.40 -5.96
CA LEU A 133 16.00 9.24 -5.49
C LEU A 133 16.71 8.55 -6.67
N ASP A 134 17.85 7.93 -6.37
CA ASP A 134 18.53 7.03 -7.30
C ASP A 134 17.86 5.65 -7.35
N ALA A 135 18.20 4.85 -8.36
CA ALA A 135 17.57 3.54 -8.60
C ALA A 135 17.73 2.57 -7.41
N SER A 136 18.86 2.63 -6.69
CA SER A 136 19.09 1.78 -5.52
C SER A 136 18.17 2.16 -4.36
N ALA A 137 17.96 3.46 -4.14
CA ALA A 137 17.06 3.96 -3.10
C ALA A 137 15.57 3.70 -3.42
N HIS A 138 15.21 3.54 -4.72
CA HIS A 138 13.84 3.13 -5.09
C HIS A 138 13.46 1.77 -4.50
N GLY A 139 14.35 0.77 -4.62
CA GLY A 139 14.12 -0.56 -4.06
C GLY A 139 14.00 -0.53 -2.53
N VAL A 140 14.91 0.19 -1.87
CA VAL A 140 14.89 0.33 -0.41
C VAL A 140 13.61 1.04 0.07
N LEU A 141 13.12 2.04 -0.67
CA LEU A 141 11.85 2.69 -0.35
C LEU A 141 10.67 1.72 -0.46
N ALA A 142 10.64 0.90 -1.51
CA ALA A 142 9.62 -0.14 -1.66
C ALA A 142 9.63 -1.12 -0.48
N GLU A 143 10.81 -1.61 -0.08
CA GLU A 143 10.96 -2.45 1.13
C GLU A 143 10.42 -1.77 2.38
N PHE A 144 10.70 -0.49 2.60
CA PHE A 144 10.19 0.25 3.76
C PHE A 144 8.66 0.40 3.75
N ILE A 145 8.06 0.57 2.58
CA ILE A 145 6.59 0.62 2.42
C ILE A 145 5.98 -0.74 2.79
N GLU A 146 6.55 -1.82 2.26
CA GLU A 146 6.11 -3.19 2.54
C GLU A 146 6.30 -3.56 4.02
N GLU A 147 7.48 -3.23 4.61
CA GLU A 147 7.75 -3.45 6.03
C GLU A 147 6.75 -2.69 6.92
N ALA A 148 6.46 -1.42 6.60
CA ALA A 148 5.52 -0.62 7.38
C ALA A 148 4.11 -1.22 7.33
N ALA A 149 3.65 -1.67 6.17
CA ALA A 149 2.37 -2.32 5.99
C ALA A 149 2.31 -3.69 6.69
N ALA A 150 3.34 -4.53 6.53
CA ALA A 150 3.43 -5.84 7.16
C ALA A 150 3.42 -5.76 8.70
N GLN A 151 3.92 -4.67 9.27
CA GLN A 151 3.87 -4.40 10.71
C GLN A 151 2.55 -3.76 11.17
N GLY A 152 1.54 -3.72 10.31
CA GLY A 152 0.20 -3.20 10.60
C GLY A 152 0.06 -1.69 10.45
N GLY A 153 1.06 -0.98 9.95
CA GLY A 153 0.94 0.44 9.60
C GLY A 153 0.14 0.62 8.31
N ALA A 154 -0.64 1.68 8.20
CA ALA A 154 -1.22 2.13 6.94
C ALA A 154 -0.19 2.96 6.16
N VAL A 155 -0.16 2.85 4.83
CA VAL A 155 0.71 3.66 3.98
C VAL A 155 -0.12 4.41 2.95
N VAL A 156 0.08 5.71 2.84
CA VAL A 156 -0.54 6.56 1.81
C VAL A 156 0.56 7.30 1.07
N PHE A 157 0.62 7.15 -0.24
CA PHE A 157 1.61 7.87 -1.04
C PHE A 157 1.00 8.53 -2.29
N THR A 158 1.69 9.53 -2.80
CA THR A 158 1.40 10.12 -4.12
C THR A 158 2.51 9.77 -5.10
N ASP A 159 2.16 9.50 -6.33
CA ASP A 159 3.07 9.49 -7.48
C ASP A 159 2.29 9.80 -8.75
N HIS A 160 2.94 10.40 -9.73
CA HIS A 160 2.33 10.71 -11.03
C HIS A 160 2.58 9.61 -12.07
N ARG A 161 3.43 8.62 -11.78
CA ARG A 161 3.77 7.49 -12.64
C ARG A 161 2.86 6.31 -12.33
N GLU A 162 2.07 5.93 -13.32
CA GLU A 162 1.09 4.83 -13.18
C GLU A 162 1.76 3.51 -12.79
N ALA A 163 2.90 3.19 -13.40
CA ALA A 163 3.65 1.97 -13.08
C ALA A 163 4.06 1.86 -11.60
N ILE A 164 4.37 2.97 -10.93
CA ILE A 164 4.70 2.99 -9.49
C ILE A 164 3.45 2.68 -8.66
N THR A 165 2.33 3.32 -9.01
CA THR A 165 1.06 3.13 -8.28
C THR A 165 0.53 1.71 -8.45
N GLU A 166 0.61 1.13 -9.65
CA GLU A 166 0.20 -0.25 -9.94
C GLU A 166 1.07 -1.29 -9.23
N THR A 167 2.38 -1.01 -9.11
CA THR A 167 3.32 -1.96 -8.49
C THR A 167 3.19 -1.98 -6.97
N HIS A 168 2.97 -0.83 -6.34
CA HIS A 168 3.12 -0.69 -4.88
C HIS A 168 1.81 -0.45 -4.13
N ALA A 169 0.70 -0.11 -4.81
CA ALA A 169 -0.56 0.18 -4.14
C ALA A 169 -1.58 -0.96 -4.27
N GLY A 170 -2.16 -1.36 -3.14
CA GLY A 170 -3.34 -2.23 -3.12
C GLY A 170 -4.65 -1.52 -3.48
N GLY A 171 -4.66 -0.17 -3.39
CA GLY A 171 -5.79 0.68 -3.75
C GLY A 171 -5.34 2.03 -4.30
N VAL A 172 -6.09 2.59 -5.24
CA VAL A 172 -5.77 3.89 -5.86
C VAL A 172 -6.95 4.84 -5.71
N TYR A 173 -6.74 5.94 -5.01
CA TYR A 173 -7.70 7.03 -4.93
C TYR A 173 -7.36 8.12 -5.96
N VAL A 174 -8.34 8.50 -6.75
CA VAL A 174 -8.22 9.60 -7.72
C VAL A 174 -8.81 10.87 -7.12
N ILE A 175 -8.01 11.94 -7.12
CA ILE A 175 -8.44 13.27 -6.69
C ILE A 175 -8.65 14.15 -7.93
N GLY A 176 -9.84 14.75 -8.04
CA GLY A 176 -10.19 15.68 -9.10
C GLY A 176 -11.45 16.47 -8.74
N ASP A 177 -11.55 17.71 -9.16
CA ASP A 177 -12.71 18.59 -8.98
C ASP A 177 -13.23 18.64 -7.52
N GLY A 178 -12.32 18.62 -6.55
CA GLY A 178 -12.64 18.63 -5.12
C GLY A 178 -13.25 17.31 -4.60
N ARG A 179 -13.22 16.24 -5.39
CA ARG A 179 -13.73 14.92 -5.02
C ARG A 179 -12.61 13.90 -4.99
N VAL A 180 -12.80 12.85 -4.18
CA VAL A 180 -11.94 11.67 -4.14
C VAL A 180 -12.80 10.47 -4.48
N ALA A 181 -12.31 9.64 -5.42
CA ALA A 181 -12.97 8.38 -5.80
C ALA A 181 -11.95 7.25 -5.77
N LEU A 182 -12.32 6.08 -5.27
CA LEU A 182 -11.50 4.88 -5.32
C LEU A 182 -11.55 4.34 -6.75
N ARG A 183 -10.37 4.26 -7.41
CA ARG A 183 -10.18 3.65 -8.72
C ARG A 183 -9.41 2.35 -8.56
N GLY A 184 -10.10 1.22 -8.57
CA GLY A 184 -9.46 -0.07 -8.39
C GLY A 184 -8.84 -0.23 -6.99
N GLY A 185 -9.11 -1.32 -6.34
CA GLY A 185 -8.67 -1.56 -4.99
C GLY A 185 -9.84 -2.00 -4.12
N ARG A 186 -9.52 -2.65 -3.03
CA ARG A 186 -10.50 -3.11 -2.04
C ARG A 186 -11.08 -1.90 -1.33
N GLN A 187 -12.40 -1.73 -1.35
CA GLN A 187 -13.04 -0.81 -0.40
C GLN A 187 -12.75 -1.32 1.02
N PRO A 188 -12.15 -0.49 1.89
CA PRO A 188 -11.96 -0.85 3.29
C PRO A 188 -13.32 -1.13 3.93
N GLY A 189 -13.50 -2.34 4.45
CA GLY A 189 -14.79 -2.77 5.03
C GLY A 189 -15.82 -3.30 4.03
N GLY A 190 -15.53 -3.31 2.73
CA GLY A 190 -16.33 -4.00 1.72
C GLY A 190 -16.12 -5.52 1.79
N PRO A 191 -17.10 -6.33 1.33
CA PRO A 191 -16.92 -7.77 1.25
C PRO A 191 -15.68 -8.08 0.42
N ALA A 192 -14.86 -9.02 0.91
CA ALA A 192 -13.65 -9.45 0.21
C ALA A 192 -13.98 -9.74 -1.26
N SER A 193 -13.20 -9.15 -2.18
CA SER A 193 -13.34 -9.46 -3.60
C SER A 193 -13.16 -10.96 -3.80
N MET A 194 -14.21 -11.63 -4.24
CA MET A 194 -14.25 -13.09 -4.40
C MET A 194 -13.97 -13.45 -5.85
N VAL A 195 -13.27 -14.53 -6.05
CA VAL A 195 -13.05 -15.14 -7.35
C VAL A 195 -13.70 -16.52 -7.30
N GLU A 196 -14.49 -16.83 -8.31
CA GLU A 196 -15.00 -18.18 -8.53
C GLU A 196 -14.04 -18.90 -9.49
N LEU A 197 -13.43 -19.98 -8.99
CA LEU A 197 -12.57 -20.88 -9.75
C LEU A 197 -13.35 -22.15 -10.06
N VAL A 198 -13.41 -22.51 -11.35
CA VAL A 198 -13.97 -23.78 -11.80
C VAL A 198 -12.81 -24.69 -12.19
N LEU A 199 -12.63 -25.78 -11.45
CA LEU A 199 -11.56 -26.73 -11.64
C LEU A 199 -12.13 -28.06 -12.13
N THR A 200 -11.63 -28.55 -13.26
CA THR A 200 -12.02 -29.84 -13.84
C THR A 200 -11.02 -30.93 -13.43
N ALA A 201 -11.55 -32.08 -13.03
CA ALA A 201 -10.74 -33.24 -12.69
C ALA A 201 -9.91 -33.70 -13.90
N PRO A 202 -8.72 -34.29 -13.68
CA PRO A 202 -7.93 -34.87 -14.77
C PRO A 202 -8.70 -35.99 -15.48
N PRO A 203 -8.45 -36.19 -16.80
CA PRO A 203 -9.18 -37.23 -17.56
C PRO A 203 -8.97 -38.62 -16.97
N THR A 204 -9.97 -39.47 -17.17
CA THR A 204 -10.06 -40.85 -16.63
C THR A 204 -8.77 -41.65 -16.80
N GLY A 205 -8.20 -42.12 -15.68
CA GLY A 205 -6.95 -42.89 -15.61
C GLY A 205 -5.92 -42.36 -14.63
N VAL A 206 -6.10 -41.14 -14.16
CA VAL A 206 -5.26 -40.53 -13.10
C VAL A 206 -6.13 -40.31 -11.88
N THR A 207 -5.87 -41.03 -10.80
CA THR A 207 -6.59 -40.80 -9.53
C THR A 207 -6.21 -39.39 -9.02
N PRO A 208 -7.14 -38.43 -8.92
CA PRO A 208 -6.83 -37.16 -8.33
C PRO A 208 -6.48 -37.40 -6.86
N VAL A 209 -5.31 -36.92 -6.45
CA VAL A 209 -4.99 -36.88 -5.03
C VAL A 209 -6.03 -35.97 -4.37
N GLY A 210 -6.73 -36.51 -3.38
CA GLY A 210 -7.83 -35.80 -2.70
C GLY A 210 -7.33 -34.54 -2.03
N VAL A 211 -7.53 -33.41 -2.69
CA VAL A 211 -7.23 -32.09 -2.11
C VAL A 211 -8.40 -31.67 -1.23
N ASN A 212 -8.09 -31.34 0.02
CA ASN A 212 -9.08 -30.72 0.90
C ASN A 212 -9.13 -29.21 0.59
N TRP A 213 -9.97 -28.86 -0.38
CA TRP A 213 -10.09 -27.48 -0.85
C TRP A 213 -10.50 -26.49 0.25
N SER A 214 -11.39 -26.92 1.14
CA SER A 214 -11.86 -26.06 2.24
C SER A 214 -10.80 -25.78 3.31
N ALA A 215 -9.69 -26.51 3.31
CA ALA A 215 -8.58 -26.28 4.23
C ALA A 215 -7.53 -25.31 3.67
N LEU A 216 -7.62 -24.91 2.41
CA LEU A 216 -6.67 -24.00 1.81
C LEU A 216 -6.94 -22.55 2.26
N PRO A 217 -5.89 -21.76 2.55
CA PRO A 217 -6.04 -20.36 2.89
C PRO A 217 -6.82 -19.60 1.81
N GLY A 218 -7.78 -18.80 2.23
CA GLY A 218 -8.57 -17.96 1.34
C GLY A 218 -9.75 -18.67 0.64
N VAL A 219 -9.91 -19.97 0.73
CA VAL A 219 -11.10 -20.67 0.25
C VAL A 219 -12.23 -20.48 1.24
N VAL A 220 -13.30 -19.81 0.81
CA VAL A 220 -14.48 -19.48 1.64
C VAL A 220 -15.57 -20.51 1.45
N ASP A 221 -15.68 -21.06 0.23
CA ASP A 221 -16.68 -22.08 -0.10
C ASP A 221 -16.15 -23.01 -1.19
N SER A 222 -16.59 -24.27 -1.15
CA SER A 222 -16.24 -25.28 -2.13
C SER A 222 -17.44 -26.19 -2.43
N ALA A 223 -17.82 -26.27 -3.70
CA ALA A 223 -18.92 -27.12 -4.16
C ALA A 223 -18.47 -28.03 -5.31
N ARG A 224 -19.03 -29.27 -5.36
CA ARG A 224 -18.85 -30.14 -6.52
C ARG A 224 -20.05 -30.05 -7.44
N ARG A 225 -19.80 -29.86 -8.72
CA ARG A 225 -20.82 -29.83 -9.78
C ARG A 225 -20.42 -30.83 -10.87
N GLY A 226 -21.00 -32.03 -10.85
CA GLY A 226 -20.60 -33.11 -11.77
C GLY A 226 -19.14 -33.55 -11.53
N GLY A 227 -18.31 -33.46 -12.55
CA GLY A 227 -16.83 -33.73 -12.46
C GLY A 227 -15.99 -32.56 -12.04
N ASP A 228 -16.59 -31.37 -11.88
CA ASP A 228 -15.89 -30.14 -11.58
C ASP A 228 -15.98 -29.75 -10.10
N VAL A 229 -15.01 -28.98 -9.63
CA VAL A 229 -15.01 -28.35 -8.32
C VAL A 229 -15.09 -26.85 -8.53
N VAL A 230 -16.07 -26.21 -7.93
CA VAL A 230 -16.25 -24.77 -7.92
C VAL A 230 -15.79 -24.25 -6.55
N LEU A 231 -14.80 -23.38 -6.55
CA LEU A 231 -14.22 -22.76 -5.35
C LEU A 231 -14.53 -21.27 -5.34
N ARG A 232 -15.03 -20.75 -4.22
CA ARG A 232 -15.08 -19.32 -3.95
C ARG A 232 -13.88 -18.94 -3.10
N VAL A 233 -12.99 -18.17 -3.68
CA VAL A 233 -11.68 -17.86 -3.09
C VAL A 233 -11.53 -16.35 -2.93
N VAL A 234 -10.97 -15.90 -1.82
CA VAL A 234 -10.55 -14.51 -1.66
C VAL A 234 -9.48 -14.22 -2.72
N ARG A 235 -9.63 -13.15 -3.49
CA ARG A 235 -8.79 -12.84 -4.66
C ARG A 235 -7.29 -12.89 -4.36
N GLU A 236 -6.89 -12.43 -3.18
CA GLU A 236 -5.48 -12.42 -2.74
C GLU A 236 -4.86 -13.83 -2.65
N HIS A 237 -5.70 -14.86 -2.49
CA HIS A 237 -5.27 -16.25 -2.37
C HIS A 237 -5.51 -17.05 -3.65
N SER A 238 -6.12 -16.45 -4.69
CA SER A 238 -6.49 -17.15 -5.91
C SER A 238 -5.30 -17.82 -6.61
N ASP A 239 -4.17 -17.13 -6.69
CA ASP A 239 -2.98 -17.66 -7.35
C ASP A 239 -2.36 -18.85 -6.60
N ALA A 240 -2.35 -18.81 -5.27
CA ALA A 240 -1.87 -19.92 -4.43
C ALA A 240 -2.78 -21.15 -4.56
N VAL A 241 -4.10 -20.95 -4.61
CA VAL A 241 -5.06 -22.01 -4.83
C VAL A 241 -4.96 -22.60 -6.23
N LEU A 242 -4.79 -21.76 -7.26
CA LEU A 242 -4.53 -22.17 -8.64
C LEU A 242 -3.26 -23.00 -8.76
N LEU A 243 -2.17 -22.54 -8.16
CA LEU A 243 -0.90 -23.28 -8.15
C LEU A 243 -1.07 -24.66 -7.51
N THR A 244 -1.78 -24.74 -6.38
CA THR A 244 -2.10 -26.01 -5.72
C THR A 244 -2.93 -26.90 -6.63
N ALA A 245 -3.94 -26.39 -7.31
CA ALA A 245 -4.76 -27.15 -8.26
C ALA A 245 -3.91 -27.75 -9.39
N LEU A 246 -3.07 -26.94 -10.01
CA LEU A 246 -2.17 -27.37 -11.10
C LEU A 246 -1.14 -28.41 -10.64
N GLN A 247 -0.57 -28.26 -9.45
CA GLN A 247 0.33 -29.25 -8.85
C GLN A 247 -0.35 -30.60 -8.62
N HIS A 248 -1.65 -30.61 -8.31
CA HIS A 248 -2.45 -31.83 -8.16
C HIS A 248 -3.15 -32.26 -9.44
N ARG A 249 -2.69 -31.75 -10.60
CA ARG A 249 -3.16 -32.08 -11.95
C ARG A 249 -4.62 -31.76 -12.25
N TRP A 250 -5.19 -30.81 -11.53
CA TRP A 250 -6.48 -30.23 -11.88
C TRP A 250 -6.31 -29.21 -13.00
N SER A 251 -7.28 -29.13 -13.89
CA SER A 251 -7.31 -28.14 -14.96
C SER A 251 -8.24 -26.98 -14.59
N VAL A 252 -7.89 -25.77 -15.00
CA VAL A 252 -8.73 -24.58 -14.80
C VAL A 252 -9.72 -24.50 -15.96
N ALA A 253 -11.00 -24.69 -15.68
CA ALA A 253 -12.09 -24.59 -16.66
C ALA A 253 -12.65 -23.16 -16.74
N GLY A 254 -12.56 -22.39 -15.67
CA GLY A 254 -13.03 -21.01 -15.63
C GLY A 254 -12.51 -20.22 -14.44
N LEU A 255 -12.42 -18.91 -14.62
CA LEU A 255 -12.09 -17.95 -13.59
C LEU A 255 -12.98 -16.73 -13.76
N THR A 256 -13.83 -16.45 -12.78
CA THR A 256 -14.78 -15.35 -12.82
C THR A 256 -14.65 -14.51 -11.55
N GLY A 257 -14.41 -13.22 -11.70
CA GLY A 257 -14.43 -12.28 -10.58
C GLY A 257 -15.87 -11.85 -10.28
N THR A 258 -16.38 -12.17 -9.11
CA THR A 258 -17.66 -11.61 -8.64
C THR A 258 -17.39 -10.28 -7.94
N VAL A 259 -17.75 -9.20 -8.56
CA VAL A 259 -18.00 -7.91 -7.88
C VAL A 259 -19.37 -8.08 -7.23
N GLY A 260 -19.50 -7.81 -5.93
CA GLY A 260 -20.77 -7.92 -5.22
C GLY A 260 -21.86 -7.15 -5.95
N GLU A 261 -22.91 -7.85 -6.39
CA GLU A 261 -24.10 -7.26 -6.97
C GLU A 261 -24.75 -6.33 -5.95
N HIS A 262 -24.70 -5.03 -6.21
CA HIS A 262 -25.73 -4.13 -5.74
C HIS A 262 -26.94 -4.30 -6.68
N ASP A 263 -27.98 -4.91 -6.14
CA ASP A 263 -29.34 -4.95 -6.68
C ASP A 263 -29.86 -3.51 -6.90
N HIS A 264 -29.64 -2.98 -8.09
CA HIS A 264 -30.39 -1.87 -8.61
C HIS A 264 -31.27 -2.40 -9.73
N GLY A 265 -32.52 -2.67 -9.34
CA GLY A 265 -33.62 -2.93 -10.26
C GLY A 265 -33.63 -1.90 -11.40
N PHE A 266 -33.20 -2.33 -12.57
CA PHE A 266 -33.44 -1.61 -13.79
C PHE A 266 -34.65 -2.26 -14.48
N ASP A 267 -35.77 -1.53 -14.39
CA ASP A 267 -37.02 -1.84 -15.08
C ASP A 267 -36.79 -1.85 -16.60
N GLY A 268 -37.14 -2.98 -17.19
CA GLY A 268 -36.92 -3.23 -18.60
C GLY A 268 -37.88 -2.42 -19.48
N LYS A 269 -37.36 -1.58 -20.36
CA LYS A 269 -38.04 -1.22 -21.60
C LYS A 269 -37.18 -1.60 -22.80
N ARG A 270 -37.59 -2.72 -23.45
CA ARG A 270 -37.23 -3.04 -24.82
C ARG A 270 -37.72 -1.92 -25.74
N VAL A 271 -36.82 -1.37 -26.54
CA VAL A 271 -37.21 -0.72 -27.81
C VAL A 271 -36.46 -1.48 -28.90
N ALA A 272 -37.24 -2.14 -29.76
CA ALA A 272 -36.79 -2.66 -31.04
C ALA A 272 -36.76 -1.53 -32.05
N LEU A 273 -35.68 -1.42 -32.78
CA LEU A 273 -35.61 -1.16 -34.24
C LEU A 273 -34.19 -1.48 -34.70
#